data_03b2064bc44cb565e8ca52e61e825a6f
#
_entry.id   03b2064bc44cb565e8ca52e61e825a6f
#
_cell.length_a   1.000
_cell.length_b   1.000
_cell.length_c   1.000
_cell.angle_alpha   90.00
_cell.angle_beta   90.00
_cell.angle_gamma   90.00
#
_symmetry.space_group_name_H-M   'P 1'
#
loop_
_entity.id
_entity.type
_entity.pdbx_description
1 polymer ?
#
loop_
_entity_poly.entity_id
_entity_poly.type
_entity_poly.pdbx_seq_one_letter_code
_entity_poly.pdbx_strand_id
1 'polypeptide(L)'
;MNKFSNLKGQIITLAMLRAAELRVAFIKGNRMVQEKNVNTKRASLCENGQIVPAIMVDGEDAQGAGLEILDAETGKPVAPEDYGNYVVLLDGQHRYAAYVANEQGEGDNKGEFYLMYPLNEGIALQKILSEANIATKMWDGKDFASGALMMNPDKELPLLKAIVELLNLGFPLATAQKWLCFKNAGINKEILAKAMNGRIDSKLLKIAYLEKGKRLLGVAQRSFSNDFLGKRYLPDFLIEKYEEAEDEAKAETMKQLLNFLEGIDRSKADDIEKSKGVKGSMAKEQVILDKLNGLYNSRFGKTE
;
A
#
# COMPACT_ATOMS: atom_id res chain seq x y z
N MET A 1 -13.40 -23.27 37.25
CA MET A 1 -13.22 -21.82 37.41
C MET A 1 -12.36 -21.38 36.26
N ASN A 2 -12.90 -20.61 35.31
CA ASN A 2 -12.20 -20.23 34.11
C ASN A 2 -10.91 -19.47 34.50
N LYS A 3 -9.74 -20.01 34.16
CA LYS A 3 -8.44 -19.41 34.48
C LYS A 3 -8.28 -17.97 33.94
N PHE A 4 -9.19 -17.55 33.05
CA PHE A 4 -9.15 -16.29 32.33
C PHE A 4 -10.16 -15.23 32.73
N SER A 5 -11.13 -15.54 33.59
CA SER A 5 -12.19 -14.58 33.95
C SER A 5 -11.69 -13.23 34.46
N ASN A 6 -10.47 -13.18 34.97
CA ASN A 6 -9.82 -11.97 35.48
C ASN A 6 -8.89 -11.28 34.48
N LEU A 7 -8.75 -11.80 33.24
CA LEU A 7 -7.81 -11.28 32.24
C LEU A 7 -8.50 -10.48 31.13
N LYS A 8 -9.85 -10.46 31.12
CA LYS A 8 -10.61 -9.70 30.11
C LYS A 8 -10.25 -8.22 30.21
N GLY A 9 -9.99 -7.59 29.07
CA GLY A 9 -9.58 -6.20 28.98
C GLY A 9 -8.13 -5.90 29.41
N GLN A 10 -7.35 -6.92 29.76
CA GLN A 10 -5.96 -6.74 30.16
C GLN A 10 -4.99 -7.10 29.03
N ILE A 11 -3.79 -6.52 29.13
CA ILE A 11 -2.63 -6.92 28.32
C ILE A 11 -1.80 -7.87 29.16
N ILE A 12 -1.53 -9.07 28.63
CA ILE A 12 -0.74 -10.11 29.27
C ILE A 12 0.44 -10.50 28.39
N THR A 13 1.46 -11.15 28.94
CA THR A 13 2.60 -11.63 28.18
C THR A 13 2.47 -13.12 27.86
N LEU A 14 3.18 -13.58 26.83
CA LEU A 14 3.27 -15.00 26.52
C LEU A 14 3.89 -15.81 27.67
N ALA A 15 4.82 -15.21 28.38
CA ALA A 15 5.40 -15.82 29.60
C ALA A 15 4.34 -16.09 30.67
N MET A 16 3.41 -15.14 30.89
CA MET A 16 2.30 -15.33 31.82
C MET A 16 1.36 -16.47 31.39
N LEU A 17 1.07 -16.59 30.08
CA LEU A 17 0.28 -17.71 29.56
C LEU A 17 0.96 -19.05 29.82
N ARG A 18 2.25 -19.14 29.52
CA ARG A 18 3.04 -20.35 29.73
C ARG A 18 3.10 -20.74 31.20
N ALA A 19 3.26 -19.76 32.11
CA ALA A 19 3.24 -20.00 33.55
C ALA A 19 1.87 -20.49 34.05
N ALA A 20 0.79 -20.15 33.36
CA ALA A 20 -0.56 -20.68 33.63
C ALA A 20 -0.85 -22.02 32.91
N GLU A 21 0.15 -22.63 32.29
CA GLU A 21 0.04 -23.87 31.50
C GLU A 21 -0.98 -23.78 30.38
N LEU A 22 -1.06 -22.60 29.74
CA LEU A 22 -1.95 -22.33 28.63
C LEU A 22 -1.19 -22.31 27.32
N ARG A 23 -1.85 -22.84 26.30
CA ARG A 23 -1.32 -22.95 24.95
C ARG A 23 -1.98 -21.94 24.03
N VAL A 24 -1.34 -21.66 22.92
CA VAL A 24 -1.85 -20.77 21.88
C VAL A 24 -2.43 -21.61 20.74
N ALA A 25 -3.60 -21.19 20.24
CA ALA A 25 -4.23 -21.78 19.08
C ALA A 25 -4.55 -20.71 18.03
N PHE A 26 -4.74 -21.16 16.79
CA PHE A 26 -5.22 -20.38 15.66
C PHE A 26 -6.61 -20.86 15.25
N ILE A 27 -7.43 -19.96 14.68
CA ILE A 27 -8.73 -20.35 14.13
C ILE A 27 -8.50 -21.13 12.83
N LYS A 28 -9.08 -22.30 12.69
CA LYS A 28 -9.10 -23.06 11.45
C LYS A 28 -9.84 -22.29 10.36
N GLY A 29 -9.22 -22.15 9.20
CA GLY A 29 -9.76 -21.36 8.09
C GLY A 29 -9.46 -19.88 8.13
N ASN A 30 -8.81 -19.36 9.18
CA ASN A 30 -8.20 -18.04 9.14
C ASN A 30 -6.98 -18.04 8.19
N ARG A 31 -6.41 -16.85 7.89
CA ARG A 31 -5.25 -16.73 6.99
C ARG A 31 -4.15 -17.69 7.40
N MET A 32 -3.71 -18.54 6.47
CA MET A 32 -2.57 -19.43 6.71
C MET A 32 -1.33 -18.60 7.04
N VAL A 33 -0.57 -19.08 8.02
CA VAL A 33 0.73 -18.48 8.36
C VAL A 33 1.68 -18.70 7.18
N GLN A 34 2.12 -17.61 6.56
CA GLN A 34 3.02 -17.64 5.39
C GLN A 34 4.44 -17.36 5.83
N GLU A 35 5.37 -18.20 5.45
CA GLU A 35 6.79 -18.11 5.79
C GLU A 35 7.41 -16.75 5.45
N LYS A 36 7.10 -16.20 4.26
CA LYS A 36 7.56 -14.86 3.85
C LYS A 36 7.15 -13.77 4.85
N ASN A 37 5.91 -13.83 5.36
CA ASN A 37 5.41 -12.87 6.33
C ASN A 37 6.04 -13.08 7.70
N VAL A 38 6.24 -14.33 8.10
CA VAL A 38 6.95 -14.70 9.34
C VAL A 38 8.36 -14.12 9.32
N ASN A 39 9.14 -14.37 8.25
CA ASN A 39 10.53 -13.88 8.14
C ASN A 39 10.61 -12.34 8.19
N THR A 40 9.66 -11.63 7.56
CA THR A 40 9.58 -10.17 7.67
C THR A 40 9.32 -9.73 9.11
N LYS A 41 8.45 -10.43 9.83
CA LYS A 41 8.12 -10.12 11.24
C LYS A 41 9.23 -10.49 12.19
N ARG A 42 10.00 -11.54 11.93
CA ARG A 42 11.18 -11.92 12.72
C ARG A 42 12.19 -10.77 12.79
N ALA A 43 12.59 -10.22 11.63
CA ALA A 43 13.51 -9.09 11.59
C ALA A 43 12.96 -7.86 12.36
N SER A 44 11.67 -7.55 12.19
CA SER A 44 11.01 -6.44 12.88
C SER A 44 10.97 -6.63 14.40
N LEU A 45 10.72 -7.86 14.88
CA LEU A 45 10.69 -8.18 16.32
C LEU A 45 12.09 -8.07 16.96
N CYS A 46 13.14 -8.46 16.24
CA CYS A 46 14.52 -8.28 16.70
C CYS A 46 14.92 -6.79 16.74
N GLU A 47 14.50 -5.99 15.75
CA GLU A 47 14.88 -4.58 15.65
C GLU A 47 14.06 -3.68 16.60
N ASN A 48 12.74 -3.86 16.60
CA ASN A 48 11.79 -2.92 17.21
C ASN A 48 10.99 -3.51 18.37
N GLY A 49 11.00 -4.82 18.56
CA GLY A 49 10.07 -5.50 19.44
C GLY A 49 8.63 -5.51 18.92
N GLN A 50 7.70 -5.91 19.76
CA GLN A 50 6.28 -5.89 19.43
C GLN A 50 5.67 -4.52 19.72
N ILE A 51 5.15 -3.84 18.69
CA ILE A 51 4.57 -2.49 18.80
C ILE A 51 3.08 -2.56 19.16
N VAL A 52 2.35 -3.56 18.66
CA VAL A 52 0.91 -3.73 18.86
C VAL A 52 0.66 -5.12 19.44
N PRO A 53 -0.07 -5.26 20.57
CA PRO A 53 -0.42 -6.56 21.12
C PRO A 53 -1.19 -7.42 20.10
N ALA A 54 -1.06 -8.75 20.22
CA ALA A 54 -1.94 -9.68 19.49
C ALA A 54 -3.31 -9.69 20.16
N ILE A 55 -4.39 -9.86 19.37
CA ILE A 55 -5.76 -9.95 19.91
C ILE A 55 -6.07 -11.43 20.13
N MET A 56 -6.50 -11.77 21.34
CA MET A 56 -6.85 -13.14 21.72
C MET A 56 -8.20 -13.20 22.43
N VAL A 57 -8.75 -14.39 22.46
CA VAL A 57 -9.89 -14.80 23.33
C VAL A 57 -9.56 -16.14 23.99
N ASP A 58 -10.31 -16.54 25.00
CA ASP A 58 -10.16 -17.90 25.53
C ASP A 58 -10.75 -18.95 24.57
N GLY A 59 -10.30 -20.22 24.72
CA GLY A 59 -10.75 -21.29 23.87
C GLY A 59 -12.23 -21.63 24.07
N GLU A 60 -12.78 -21.43 25.29
CA GLU A 60 -14.20 -21.66 25.59
C GLU A 60 -15.09 -20.64 24.84
N ASP A 61 -14.68 -19.37 24.73
CA ASP A 61 -15.38 -18.37 23.93
C ASP A 61 -15.36 -18.75 22.44
N ALA A 62 -14.24 -19.29 21.95
CA ALA A 62 -14.14 -19.77 20.56
C ALA A 62 -15.04 -20.99 20.33
N GLN A 63 -15.12 -21.90 21.29
CA GLN A 63 -16.00 -23.06 21.25
C GLN A 63 -17.48 -22.63 21.25
N GLY A 64 -17.85 -21.70 22.13
CA GLY A 64 -19.20 -21.13 22.21
C GLY A 64 -19.62 -20.43 20.93
N ALA A 65 -18.67 -19.87 20.18
CA ALA A 65 -18.87 -19.28 18.85
C ALA A 65 -18.89 -20.31 17.70
N GLY A 66 -18.71 -21.60 17.98
CA GLY A 66 -18.68 -22.68 16.98
C GLY A 66 -17.41 -22.67 16.10
N LEU A 67 -16.30 -22.10 16.58
CA LEU A 67 -15.06 -22.01 15.81
C LEU A 67 -14.18 -23.24 16.10
N GLU A 68 -13.67 -23.85 15.03
CA GLU A 68 -12.63 -24.87 15.14
C GLU A 68 -11.25 -24.22 15.31
N ILE A 69 -10.42 -24.76 16.19
CA ILE A 69 -9.08 -24.22 16.45
C ILE A 69 -7.99 -25.26 16.17
N LEU A 70 -6.82 -24.73 15.78
CA LEU A 70 -5.60 -25.50 15.53
C LEU A 70 -4.56 -25.11 16.57
N ASP A 71 -3.92 -26.06 17.17
CA ASP A 71 -2.77 -25.82 18.04
C ASP A 71 -1.66 -25.10 17.26
N ALA A 72 -1.16 -24.00 17.80
CA ALA A 72 -0.24 -23.11 17.07
C ALA A 72 1.17 -23.72 16.86
N GLU A 73 1.57 -24.69 17.70
CA GLU A 73 2.87 -25.35 17.61
C GLU A 73 2.83 -26.57 16.66
N THR A 74 1.78 -27.38 16.77
CA THR A 74 1.67 -28.64 16.03
C THR A 74 0.88 -28.50 14.72
N GLY A 75 0.07 -27.46 14.57
CA GLY A 75 -0.86 -27.26 13.45
C GLY A 75 -2.05 -28.23 13.45
N LYS A 76 -2.20 -29.08 14.47
CA LYS A 76 -3.25 -30.09 14.55
C LYS A 76 -4.55 -29.50 15.12
N PRO A 77 -5.72 -30.02 14.72
CA PRO A 77 -6.98 -29.69 15.35
C PRO A 77 -6.95 -30.00 16.85
N VAL A 78 -7.50 -29.12 17.65
CA VAL A 78 -7.70 -29.29 19.09
C VAL A 78 -9.05 -29.95 19.34
N ALA A 79 -9.09 -30.93 20.21
CA ALA A 79 -10.36 -31.57 20.60
C ALA A 79 -11.21 -30.59 21.44
N PRO A 80 -12.55 -30.57 21.28
CA PRO A 80 -13.41 -29.61 21.98
C PRO A 80 -13.26 -29.64 23.52
N GLU A 81 -13.01 -30.78 24.11
CA GLU A 81 -12.77 -30.97 25.55
C GLU A 81 -11.52 -30.28 26.06
N ASP A 82 -10.57 -30.01 25.18
CA ASP A 82 -9.27 -29.38 25.51
C ASP A 82 -9.28 -27.85 25.31
N TYR A 83 -10.33 -27.25 24.77
CA TYR A 83 -10.38 -25.83 24.45
C TYR A 83 -10.08 -24.93 25.66
N GLY A 84 -10.48 -25.33 26.85
CA GLY A 84 -10.19 -24.62 28.10
C GLY A 84 -8.70 -24.49 28.45
N ASN A 85 -7.81 -25.22 27.74
CA ASN A 85 -6.36 -25.13 27.89
C ASN A 85 -5.70 -24.19 26.87
N TYR A 86 -6.50 -23.50 26.06
CA TYR A 86 -6.00 -22.64 24.97
C TYR A 86 -6.48 -21.21 25.03
N VAL A 87 -5.63 -20.31 24.60
CA VAL A 87 -6.04 -19.00 24.09
C VAL A 87 -5.97 -19.00 22.56
N VAL A 88 -6.93 -18.33 21.94
CA VAL A 88 -7.11 -18.33 20.49
C VAL A 88 -6.77 -16.96 19.93
N LEU A 89 -5.78 -16.88 19.05
CA LEU A 89 -5.42 -15.63 18.38
C LEU A 89 -6.41 -15.27 17.30
N LEU A 90 -7.05 -14.11 17.45
CA LEU A 90 -7.91 -13.50 16.45
C LEU A 90 -7.09 -12.66 15.46
N ASP A 91 -6.04 -11.97 15.94
CA ASP A 91 -5.03 -11.28 15.14
C ASP A 91 -3.63 -11.49 15.72
N GLY A 92 -2.62 -11.35 14.88
CA GLY A 92 -1.22 -11.45 15.29
C GLY A 92 -0.57 -12.82 15.07
N GLN A 93 -1.20 -13.76 14.36
CA GLN A 93 -0.68 -15.12 14.10
C GLN A 93 0.74 -15.10 13.51
N HIS A 94 1.00 -14.25 12.49
CA HIS A 94 2.35 -14.14 11.89
C HIS A 94 3.37 -13.55 12.88
N ARG A 95 2.95 -12.64 13.76
CA ARG A 95 3.81 -12.07 14.81
C ARG A 95 4.16 -13.11 15.86
N TYR A 96 3.17 -13.90 16.29
CA TYR A 96 3.37 -15.00 17.21
C TYR A 96 4.32 -16.06 16.64
N ALA A 97 4.05 -16.54 15.42
CA ALA A 97 4.90 -17.51 14.75
C ALA A 97 6.35 -16.99 14.58
N ALA A 98 6.51 -15.70 14.27
CA ALA A 98 7.82 -15.08 14.16
C ALA A 98 8.54 -14.99 15.51
N TYR A 99 7.81 -14.63 16.57
CA TYR A 99 8.37 -14.55 17.92
C TYR A 99 8.88 -15.90 18.41
N VAL A 100 8.05 -16.96 18.29
CA VAL A 100 8.44 -18.34 18.66
C VAL A 100 9.59 -18.85 17.81
N ALA A 101 9.60 -18.55 16.50
CA ALA A 101 10.70 -18.95 15.63
C ALA A 101 12.03 -18.24 15.99
N ASN A 102 11.99 -17.02 16.51
CA ASN A 102 13.18 -16.36 17.04
C ASN A 102 13.64 -17.00 18.36
N GLU A 103 12.72 -17.35 19.27
CA GLU A 103 13.08 -18.07 20.50
C GLU A 103 13.72 -19.45 20.26
N GLN A 104 13.32 -20.12 19.17
CA GLN A 104 13.83 -21.46 18.79
C GLN A 104 15.10 -21.41 17.94
N GLY A 105 15.45 -20.27 17.39
CA GLY A 105 16.57 -20.05 16.48
C GLY A 105 17.64 -19.12 17.05
N GLU A 106 18.40 -18.50 16.14
CA GLU A 106 19.45 -17.53 16.48
C GLU A 106 18.92 -16.08 16.61
N GLY A 107 17.59 -15.88 16.55
CA GLY A 107 17.00 -14.55 16.66
C GLY A 107 16.82 -14.13 18.11
N ASP A 108 17.13 -12.88 18.41
CA ASP A 108 16.94 -12.28 19.73
C ASP A 108 15.75 -11.31 19.69
N ASN A 109 14.62 -11.73 20.26
CA ASN A 109 13.42 -10.88 20.33
C ASN A 109 13.67 -9.71 21.27
N LYS A 110 13.38 -8.49 20.78
CA LYS A 110 13.44 -7.30 21.64
C LYS A 110 12.19 -7.21 22.51
N GLY A 111 12.27 -7.69 23.72
CA GLY A 111 11.20 -7.68 24.72
C GLY A 111 10.22 -8.84 24.61
N GLU A 112 9.16 -8.77 25.40
CA GLU A 112 8.13 -9.78 25.56
C GLU A 112 7.12 -9.79 24.41
N PHE A 113 6.40 -10.91 24.22
CA PHE A 113 5.24 -10.98 23.35
C PHE A 113 3.96 -10.70 24.14
N TYR A 114 3.25 -9.65 23.75
CA TYR A 114 2.04 -9.17 24.40
C TYR A 114 0.79 -9.61 23.69
N LEU A 115 -0.22 -9.98 24.47
CA LEU A 115 -1.54 -10.41 24.02
C LEU A 115 -2.59 -9.58 24.77
N MET A 116 -3.70 -9.28 24.12
CA MET A 116 -4.77 -8.46 24.66
C MET A 116 -6.12 -9.09 24.40
N TYR A 117 -6.97 -9.14 25.42
CA TYR A 117 -8.41 -9.39 25.22
C TYR A 117 -9.09 -8.17 24.61
N PRO A 118 -10.17 -8.35 23.83
CA PRO A 118 -11.01 -7.24 23.41
C PRO A 118 -11.48 -6.41 24.61
N LEU A 119 -11.39 -5.08 24.48
CA LEU A 119 -11.70 -4.16 25.59
C LEU A 119 -13.20 -4.14 25.95
N ASN A 120 -14.08 -4.44 24.97
CA ASN A 120 -15.51 -4.44 25.17
C ASN A 120 -16.04 -5.87 25.25
N GLU A 121 -16.79 -6.15 26.31
CA GLU A 121 -17.46 -7.42 26.48
C GLU A 121 -18.72 -7.52 25.59
N GLY A 122 -19.15 -8.74 25.29
CA GLY A 122 -20.42 -9.01 24.57
C GLY A 122 -20.39 -8.79 23.06
N ILE A 123 -19.23 -8.47 22.46
CA ILE A 123 -19.12 -8.40 21.01
C ILE A 123 -18.93 -9.83 20.46
N ALA A 124 -19.74 -10.21 19.48
CA ALA A 124 -19.63 -11.50 18.83
C ALA A 124 -18.22 -11.68 18.21
N LEU A 125 -17.58 -12.84 18.40
CA LEU A 125 -16.22 -13.13 17.92
C LEU A 125 -16.09 -12.94 16.41
N GLN A 126 -17.10 -13.30 15.62
CA GLN A 126 -17.14 -13.10 14.18
C GLN A 126 -17.01 -11.61 13.82
N LYS A 127 -17.59 -10.72 14.63
CA LYS A 127 -17.48 -9.28 14.44
C LYS A 127 -16.09 -8.78 14.78
N ILE A 128 -15.48 -9.25 15.87
CA ILE A 128 -14.11 -8.90 16.24
C ILE A 128 -13.13 -9.36 15.15
N LEU A 129 -13.30 -10.60 14.64
CA LEU A 129 -12.51 -11.11 13.52
C LEU A 129 -12.66 -10.25 12.26
N SER A 130 -13.88 -9.85 11.94
CA SER A 130 -14.16 -8.98 10.80
C SER A 130 -13.48 -7.63 10.97
N GLU A 131 -13.65 -6.97 12.11
CA GLU A 131 -13.02 -5.66 12.37
C GLU A 131 -11.50 -5.75 12.38
N ALA A 132 -10.92 -6.76 13.04
CA ALA A 132 -9.48 -6.94 13.10
C ALA A 132 -8.83 -7.22 11.74
N ASN A 133 -9.53 -7.94 10.83
CA ASN A 133 -8.97 -8.41 9.57
C ASN A 133 -9.48 -7.67 8.32
N ILE A 134 -10.70 -7.13 8.34
CA ILE A 134 -11.38 -6.54 7.17
C ILE A 134 -11.45 -5.02 7.28
N ALA A 135 -11.74 -4.48 8.46
CA ALA A 135 -11.92 -3.04 8.66
C ALA A 135 -10.59 -2.26 8.63
N THR A 136 -9.46 -2.93 8.77
CA THR A 136 -8.15 -2.28 8.66
C THR A 136 -7.85 -1.97 7.20
N LYS A 137 -8.10 -0.75 6.77
CA LYS A 137 -7.68 -0.28 5.45
C LYS A 137 -6.15 -0.44 5.32
N MET A 138 -5.69 -1.27 4.40
CA MET A 138 -4.26 -1.34 4.10
C MET A 138 -3.80 -0.01 3.50
N TRP A 139 -2.68 0.50 3.98
CA TRP A 139 -2.08 1.69 3.43
C TRP A 139 -1.89 1.57 1.92
N ASP A 140 -2.35 2.58 1.21
CA ASP A 140 -2.16 2.71 -0.23
C ASP A 140 -0.92 3.57 -0.56
N GLY A 141 -0.70 3.85 -1.83
CA GLY A 141 0.45 4.66 -2.27
C GLY A 141 0.43 6.07 -1.70
N LYS A 142 -0.76 6.65 -1.47
CA LYS A 142 -0.94 7.97 -0.88
C LYS A 142 -0.56 7.98 0.60
N ASP A 143 -1.04 7.00 1.35
CA ASP A 143 -0.74 6.88 2.78
C ASP A 143 0.77 6.75 3.01
N PHE A 144 1.44 5.86 2.23
CA PHE A 144 2.90 5.70 2.30
C PHE A 144 3.67 6.97 1.89
N ALA A 145 3.23 7.67 0.83
CA ALA A 145 3.91 8.89 0.38
C ALA A 145 3.77 10.02 1.41
N SER A 146 2.56 10.20 1.96
CA SER A 146 2.28 11.18 3.00
C SER A 146 3.05 10.87 4.28
N GLY A 147 3.08 9.59 4.71
CA GLY A 147 3.86 9.14 5.85
C GLY A 147 5.36 9.36 5.66
N ALA A 148 5.89 9.05 4.47
CA ALA A 148 7.30 9.28 4.16
C ALA A 148 7.68 10.78 4.22
N LEU A 149 6.79 11.66 3.75
CA LEU A 149 7.01 13.11 3.83
C LEU A 149 6.97 13.60 5.29
N MET A 150 5.96 13.16 6.06
CA MET A 150 5.77 13.53 7.46
C MET A 150 6.94 13.07 8.36
N MET A 151 7.51 11.90 8.12
CA MET A 151 8.61 11.35 8.91
C MET A 151 9.99 11.93 8.55
N ASN A 152 10.08 12.82 7.57
CA ASN A 152 11.32 13.47 7.15
C ASN A 152 11.15 14.99 7.04
N PRO A 153 10.72 15.69 8.12
CA PRO A 153 10.40 17.12 8.07
C PRO A 153 11.63 17.99 7.74
N ASP A 154 12.81 17.54 8.14
CA ASP A 154 14.08 18.27 7.96
C ASP A 154 14.77 17.97 6.63
N LYS A 155 14.17 17.12 5.78
CA LYS A 155 14.75 16.77 4.48
C LYS A 155 14.04 17.48 3.34
N GLU A 156 14.81 18.05 2.44
CA GLU A 156 14.28 18.61 1.19
C GLU A 156 13.96 17.47 0.22
N LEU A 157 12.67 17.15 0.10
CA LEU A 157 12.13 16.10 -0.78
C LEU A 157 11.09 16.69 -1.76
N PRO A 158 11.51 17.63 -2.67
CA PRO A 158 10.57 18.36 -3.51
C PRO A 158 9.77 17.46 -4.46
N LEU A 159 10.37 16.37 -4.95
CA LEU A 159 9.66 15.38 -5.76
C LEU A 159 8.59 14.65 -4.95
N LEU A 160 8.92 14.18 -3.75
CA LEU A 160 7.96 13.49 -2.88
C LEU A 160 6.80 14.42 -2.49
N LYS A 161 7.09 15.69 -2.19
CA LYS A 161 6.07 16.71 -1.90
C LYS A 161 5.12 16.88 -3.09
N ALA A 162 5.64 17.05 -4.29
CA ALA A 162 4.83 17.17 -5.50
C ALA A 162 4.01 15.89 -5.80
N ILE A 163 4.59 14.70 -5.54
CA ILE A 163 3.84 13.44 -5.63
C ILE A 163 2.65 13.45 -4.67
N VAL A 164 2.85 13.81 -3.40
CA VAL A 164 1.77 13.87 -2.39
C VAL A 164 0.68 14.87 -2.80
N GLU A 165 1.05 16.02 -3.35
CA GLU A 165 0.09 17.00 -3.88
C GLU A 165 -0.80 16.39 -4.97
N LEU A 166 -0.23 15.66 -5.93
CA LEU A 166 -1.01 14.99 -6.98
C LEU A 166 -1.86 13.83 -6.45
N LEU A 167 -1.35 13.05 -5.51
CA LEU A 167 -2.12 11.99 -4.85
C LEU A 167 -3.33 12.56 -4.08
N ASN A 168 -3.20 13.77 -3.51
CA ASN A 168 -4.31 14.48 -2.87
C ASN A 168 -5.37 14.96 -3.88
N LEU A 169 -4.98 15.23 -5.12
CA LEU A 169 -5.89 15.53 -6.23
C LEU A 169 -6.50 14.28 -6.86
N GLY A 170 -6.23 13.09 -6.33
CA GLY A 170 -6.78 11.82 -6.81
C GLY A 170 -5.95 11.11 -7.87
N PHE A 171 -4.76 11.58 -8.20
CA PHE A 171 -3.89 10.91 -9.17
C PHE A 171 -3.36 9.59 -8.58
N PRO A 172 -3.32 8.48 -9.35
CA PRO A 172 -2.59 7.28 -8.96
C PRO A 172 -1.07 7.56 -8.85
N LEU A 173 -0.39 6.90 -7.94
CA LEU A 173 1.05 7.05 -7.73
C LEU A 173 1.88 6.89 -9.02
N ALA A 174 1.54 5.89 -9.84
CA ALA A 174 2.23 5.67 -11.11
C ALA A 174 2.06 6.82 -12.10
N THR A 175 0.85 7.41 -12.20
CA THR A 175 0.58 8.55 -13.09
C THR A 175 1.23 9.83 -12.56
N ALA A 176 1.20 10.07 -11.24
CA ALA A 176 1.91 11.19 -10.64
C ALA A 176 3.42 11.18 -10.95
N GLN A 177 4.05 10.00 -10.88
CA GLN A 177 5.46 9.84 -11.28
C GLN A 177 5.70 10.16 -12.76
N LYS A 178 4.83 9.71 -13.66
CA LYS A 178 4.95 9.99 -15.09
C LYS A 178 4.92 11.48 -15.37
N TRP A 179 4.01 12.21 -14.75
CA TRP A 179 3.97 13.67 -14.87
C TRP A 179 5.22 14.36 -14.34
N LEU A 180 5.68 13.99 -13.14
CA LEU A 180 6.72 14.73 -12.43
C LEU A 180 8.16 14.29 -12.78
N CYS A 181 8.34 13.02 -13.18
CA CYS A 181 9.65 12.49 -13.56
C CYS A 181 9.81 12.33 -15.07
N PHE A 182 8.75 12.55 -15.84
CA PHE A 182 8.66 12.35 -17.27
C PHE A 182 9.11 10.95 -17.70
N LYS A 183 8.84 9.97 -16.87
CA LYS A 183 9.02 8.52 -17.05
C LYS A 183 8.43 7.76 -15.89
N ASN A 184 8.38 6.44 -16.00
CA ASN A 184 8.13 5.59 -14.84
C ASN A 184 9.40 5.55 -13.95
N ALA A 185 9.39 6.31 -12.86
CA ALA A 185 10.53 6.42 -11.95
C ALA A 185 10.72 5.17 -11.05
N GLY A 186 9.76 4.24 -11.05
CA GLY A 186 9.80 3.03 -10.22
C GLY A 186 9.72 3.32 -8.71
N ILE A 187 9.11 4.44 -8.31
CA ILE A 187 8.81 4.73 -6.91
C ILE A 187 7.58 3.89 -6.53
N ASN A 188 7.76 2.95 -5.64
CA ASN A 188 6.73 2.02 -5.18
C ASN A 188 6.52 2.11 -3.66
N LYS A 189 5.55 1.38 -3.15
CA LYS A 189 5.24 1.34 -1.71
C LYS A 189 6.42 0.95 -0.84
N GLU A 190 7.29 0.05 -1.32
CA GLU A 190 8.48 -0.40 -0.58
C GLU A 190 9.50 0.74 -0.40
N ILE A 191 9.77 1.51 -1.46
CA ILE A 191 10.65 2.70 -1.40
C ILE A 191 10.08 3.73 -0.42
N LEU A 192 8.78 3.97 -0.47
CA LEU A 192 8.11 4.91 0.41
C LEU A 192 8.13 4.44 1.87
N ALA A 193 7.91 3.14 2.12
CA ALA A 193 8.02 2.55 3.46
C ALA A 193 9.45 2.65 4.02
N LYS A 194 10.50 2.45 3.19
CA LYS A 194 11.89 2.69 3.59
C LYS A 194 12.15 4.16 3.94
N ALA A 195 11.55 5.08 3.17
CA ALA A 195 11.67 6.51 3.43
C ALA A 195 11.00 6.91 4.76
N MET A 196 9.88 6.29 5.17
CA MET A 196 9.30 6.49 6.50
C MET A 196 10.27 6.13 7.64
N ASN A 197 11.18 5.18 7.41
CA ASN A 197 12.23 4.79 8.35
C ASN A 197 13.54 5.59 8.14
N GLY A 198 13.47 6.75 7.50
CA GLY A 198 14.62 7.64 7.28
C GLY A 198 15.57 7.21 6.17
N ARG A 199 15.33 6.08 5.49
CA ARG A 199 16.16 5.54 4.40
C ARG A 199 15.66 6.08 3.06
N ILE A 200 16.21 7.22 2.63
CA ILE A 200 15.79 7.89 1.38
C ILE A 200 16.45 7.23 0.18
N ASP A 201 15.65 6.67 -0.71
CA ASP A 201 16.09 6.13 -2.00
C ASP A 201 16.46 7.28 -2.97
N SER A 202 17.53 7.09 -3.76
CA SER A 202 17.98 8.07 -4.75
C SER A 202 16.91 8.45 -5.78
N LYS A 203 15.92 7.60 -6.02
CA LYS A 203 14.79 7.90 -6.92
C LYS A 203 13.93 9.06 -6.42
N LEU A 204 13.81 9.24 -5.11
CA LEU A 204 13.07 10.35 -4.50
C LEU A 204 13.81 11.70 -4.60
N LEU A 205 15.11 11.67 -4.92
CA LEU A 205 15.97 12.85 -5.06
C LEU A 205 16.13 13.31 -6.52
N LYS A 206 15.58 12.55 -7.50
CA LYS A 206 15.70 12.86 -8.93
C LYS A 206 14.71 13.93 -9.37
N ILE A 207 15.15 15.18 -9.41
CA ILE A 207 14.33 16.36 -9.73
C ILE A 207 14.55 16.93 -11.15
N ALA A 208 15.36 16.27 -11.99
CA ALA A 208 15.75 16.82 -13.30
C ALA A 208 14.57 17.23 -14.21
N TYR A 209 13.44 16.56 -14.09
CA TYR A 209 12.22 16.85 -14.88
C TYR A 209 11.11 17.48 -14.06
N LEU A 210 11.28 17.68 -12.75
CA LEU A 210 10.21 18.09 -11.84
C LEU A 210 9.51 19.39 -12.31
N GLU A 211 10.28 20.43 -12.58
CA GLU A 211 9.71 21.73 -13.00
C GLU A 211 9.10 21.68 -14.41
N LYS A 212 9.72 20.92 -15.32
CA LYS A 212 9.18 20.69 -16.66
C LYS A 212 7.86 19.92 -16.60
N GLY A 213 7.81 18.86 -15.79
CA GLY A 213 6.62 18.04 -15.58
C GLY A 213 5.48 18.83 -14.94
N LYS A 214 5.76 19.62 -13.90
CA LYS A 214 4.79 20.53 -13.29
C LYS A 214 4.24 21.53 -14.30
N ARG A 215 5.10 22.10 -15.15
CA ARG A 215 4.67 23.05 -16.18
C ARG A 215 3.76 22.41 -17.22
N LEU A 216 4.13 21.22 -17.73
CA LEU A 216 3.28 20.47 -18.68
C LEU A 216 1.92 20.14 -18.06
N LEU A 217 1.91 19.62 -16.84
CA LEU A 217 0.68 19.32 -16.12
C LEU A 217 -0.18 20.56 -15.89
N GLY A 218 0.42 21.67 -15.45
CA GLY A 218 -0.29 22.91 -15.20
C GLY A 218 -0.91 23.50 -16.49
N VAL A 219 -0.28 23.32 -17.65
CA VAL A 219 -0.86 23.68 -18.95
C VAL A 219 -2.02 22.75 -19.29
N ALA A 220 -1.83 21.43 -19.13
CA ALA A 220 -2.88 20.44 -19.41
C ALA A 220 -4.13 20.64 -18.52
N GLN A 221 -3.95 21.03 -17.27
CA GLN A 221 -5.05 21.30 -16.32
C GLN A 221 -5.96 22.47 -16.71
N ARG A 222 -5.54 23.33 -17.65
CA ARG A 222 -6.39 24.40 -18.16
C ARG A 222 -7.56 23.90 -19.01
N SER A 223 -7.36 22.74 -19.65
CA SER A 223 -8.33 22.19 -20.61
C SER A 223 -8.87 20.82 -20.20
N PHE A 224 -8.06 19.97 -19.56
CA PHE A 224 -8.45 18.62 -19.15
C PHE A 224 -8.86 18.54 -17.68
N SER A 225 -9.74 17.59 -17.37
CA SER A 225 -10.12 17.28 -15.99
C SER A 225 -9.00 16.50 -15.26
N ASN A 226 -8.92 16.64 -13.92
CA ASN A 226 -7.99 15.85 -13.11
C ASN A 226 -8.28 14.35 -13.21
N ASP A 227 -9.54 13.94 -13.39
CA ASP A 227 -9.91 12.54 -13.60
C ASP A 227 -9.26 11.96 -14.86
N PHE A 228 -9.23 12.73 -15.95
CA PHE A 228 -8.57 12.33 -17.18
C PHE A 228 -7.04 12.37 -17.04
N LEU A 229 -6.49 13.43 -16.48
CA LEU A 229 -5.05 13.60 -16.24
C LEU A 229 -4.49 12.56 -15.25
N GLY A 230 -5.34 12.02 -14.36
CA GLY A 230 -5.04 10.89 -13.50
C GLY A 230 -4.92 9.55 -14.26
N LYS A 231 -5.36 9.48 -15.53
CA LYS A 231 -5.12 8.32 -16.40
C LYS A 231 -3.76 8.44 -17.09
N ARG A 232 -3.25 7.30 -17.54
CA ARG A 232 -1.91 7.26 -18.16
C ARG A 232 -1.85 7.78 -19.61
N TYR A 233 -3.00 7.99 -20.26
CA TYR A 233 -3.06 8.26 -21.71
C TYR A 233 -2.22 9.46 -22.14
N LEU A 234 -2.49 10.63 -21.54
CA LEU A 234 -1.80 11.86 -21.92
C LEU A 234 -0.33 11.88 -21.49
N PRO A 235 0.06 11.54 -20.24
CA PRO A 235 1.46 11.51 -19.90
C PRO A 235 2.25 10.47 -20.69
N ASP A 236 1.69 9.29 -21.02
CA ASP A 236 2.38 8.30 -21.85
C ASP A 236 2.61 8.82 -23.27
N PHE A 237 1.61 9.44 -23.89
CA PHE A 237 1.74 10.08 -25.19
C PHE A 237 2.86 11.16 -25.19
N LEU A 238 2.88 12.03 -24.19
CA LEU A 238 3.91 13.10 -24.12
C LEU A 238 5.32 12.52 -23.91
N ILE A 239 5.45 11.48 -23.08
CA ILE A 239 6.71 10.79 -22.82
C ILE A 239 7.20 10.11 -24.11
N GLU A 240 6.31 9.39 -24.83
CA GLU A 240 6.64 8.74 -26.07
C GLU A 240 7.21 9.73 -27.10
N LYS A 241 6.51 10.84 -27.33
CA LYS A 241 6.98 11.89 -28.26
C LYS A 241 8.31 12.52 -27.84
N TYR A 242 8.57 12.62 -26.55
CA TYR A 242 9.84 13.12 -26.03
C TYR A 242 10.97 12.09 -26.20
N GLU A 243 10.68 10.80 -25.99
CA GLU A 243 11.69 9.73 -26.10
C GLU A 243 12.00 9.39 -27.57
N GLU A 244 11.09 9.61 -28.51
CA GLU A 244 11.31 9.48 -29.96
C GLU A 244 12.30 10.53 -30.50
N ALA A 245 12.51 11.62 -29.79
CA ALA A 245 13.39 12.71 -30.23
C ALA A 245 14.85 12.41 -29.91
N GLU A 246 15.74 12.73 -30.87
CA GLU A 246 17.20 12.72 -30.66
C GLU A 246 17.59 13.67 -29.53
N ASP A 247 18.70 13.38 -28.85
CA ASP A 247 19.10 14.12 -27.64
C ASP A 247 19.24 15.62 -27.87
N GLU A 248 19.78 16.02 -29.01
CA GLU A 248 19.91 17.43 -29.42
C GLU A 248 18.57 18.12 -29.64
N ALA A 249 17.55 17.36 -30.04
CA ALA A 249 16.21 17.87 -30.32
C ALA A 249 15.30 17.88 -29.07
N LYS A 250 15.67 17.23 -27.99
CA LYS A 250 14.81 17.09 -26.78
C LYS A 250 14.34 18.42 -26.19
N ALA A 251 15.19 19.45 -26.22
CA ALA A 251 14.84 20.77 -25.72
C ALA A 251 13.73 21.44 -26.57
N GLU A 252 13.83 21.28 -27.89
CA GLU A 252 12.82 21.79 -28.83
C GLU A 252 11.53 20.96 -28.75
N THR A 253 11.65 19.64 -28.69
CA THR A 253 10.48 18.76 -28.49
C THR A 253 9.70 19.11 -27.23
N MET A 254 10.37 19.44 -26.12
CA MET A 254 9.72 19.90 -24.90
C MET A 254 8.90 21.20 -25.12
N LYS A 255 9.40 22.14 -25.91
CA LYS A 255 8.65 23.35 -26.27
C LYS A 255 7.46 23.01 -27.18
N GLN A 256 7.63 22.11 -28.13
CA GLN A 256 6.54 21.63 -28.99
C GLN A 256 5.44 20.96 -28.18
N LEU A 257 5.77 20.14 -27.18
CA LEU A 257 4.80 19.49 -26.28
C LEU A 257 4.03 20.53 -25.43
N LEU A 258 4.69 21.56 -24.93
CA LEU A 258 4.02 22.68 -24.27
C LEU A 258 3.05 23.41 -25.21
N ASN A 259 3.53 23.78 -26.40
CA ASN A 259 2.71 24.44 -27.43
C ASN A 259 1.54 23.55 -27.87
N PHE A 260 1.74 22.23 -27.96
CA PHE A 260 0.68 21.26 -28.24
C PHE A 260 -0.43 21.35 -27.20
N LEU A 261 -0.08 21.26 -25.91
CA LEU A 261 -1.05 21.34 -24.82
C LEU A 261 -1.76 22.69 -24.77
N GLU A 262 -1.05 23.80 -24.99
CA GLU A 262 -1.63 25.15 -25.08
C GLU A 262 -2.63 25.31 -26.24
N GLY A 263 -2.46 24.53 -27.29
CA GLY A 263 -3.37 24.50 -28.44
C GLY A 263 -4.62 23.65 -28.30
N ILE A 264 -4.74 22.91 -27.19
CA ILE A 264 -5.93 22.12 -26.88
C ILE A 264 -6.87 22.96 -26.01
N ASP A 265 -7.93 23.45 -26.62
CA ASP A 265 -9.02 24.14 -25.92
C ASP A 265 -9.96 23.13 -25.21
N ARG A 266 -10.89 23.63 -24.40
CA ARG A 266 -11.83 22.80 -23.64
C ARG A 266 -12.69 21.91 -24.53
N SER A 267 -13.07 22.36 -25.72
CA SER A 267 -13.89 21.57 -26.65
C SER A 267 -13.16 20.35 -27.16
N LYS A 268 -11.89 20.52 -27.57
CA LYS A 268 -11.03 19.41 -28.00
C LYS A 268 -10.72 18.45 -26.85
N ALA A 269 -10.46 18.99 -25.65
CA ALA A 269 -10.24 18.17 -24.46
C ALA A 269 -11.48 17.33 -24.13
N ASP A 270 -12.67 17.90 -24.16
CA ASP A 270 -13.93 17.20 -23.95
C ASP A 270 -14.17 16.07 -24.97
N ASP A 271 -13.84 16.31 -26.25
CA ASP A 271 -13.94 15.26 -27.28
C ASP A 271 -12.98 14.08 -27.02
N ILE A 272 -11.79 14.36 -26.52
CA ILE A 272 -10.81 13.34 -26.13
C ILE A 272 -11.30 12.59 -24.89
N GLU A 273 -11.68 13.30 -23.83
CA GLU A 273 -12.11 12.71 -22.54
C GLU A 273 -13.34 11.79 -22.69
N LYS A 274 -14.29 12.21 -23.52
CA LYS A 274 -15.55 11.48 -23.79
C LYS A 274 -15.38 10.32 -24.78
N SER A 275 -14.17 10.06 -25.30
CA SER A 275 -13.90 8.95 -26.22
C SER A 275 -14.31 7.62 -25.62
N LYS A 276 -14.90 6.75 -26.45
CA LYS A 276 -15.32 5.40 -26.10
C LYS A 276 -14.61 4.42 -27.02
N GLY A 277 -14.29 3.23 -26.52
CA GLY A 277 -13.82 2.15 -27.37
C GLY A 277 -14.90 1.71 -28.37
N VAL A 278 -14.47 1.16 -29.49
CA VAL A 278 -15.38 0.56 -30.50
C VAL A 278 -15.50 -0.92 -30.17
N LYS A 279 -16.74 -1.38 -29.89
CA LYS A 279 -16.98 -2.76 -29.49
C LYS A 279 -16.49 -3.74 -30.58
N GLY A 280 -15.58 -4.63 -30.19
CA GLY A 280 -15.02 -5.66 -31.07
C GLY A 280 -13.87 -5.23 -31.98
N SER A 281 -13.43 -3.94 -31.97
CA SER A 281 -12.37 -3.48 -32.87
C SER A 281 -11.28 -2.61 -32.21
N MET A 282 -11.63 -1.66 -31.33
CA MET A 282 -10.65 -0.72 -30.82
C MET A 282 -10.88 -0.39 -29.34
N ALA A 283 -9.83 -0.53 -28.53
CA ALA A 283 -9.87 -0.15 -27.12
C ALA A 283 -9.99 1.38 -26.96
N LYS A 284 -10.62 1.83 -25.88
CA LYS A 284 -10.75 3.29 -25.58
C LYS A 284 -9.39 4.02 -25.61
N GLU A 285 -8.34 3.36 -25.12
CA GLU A 285 -6.97 3.90 -25.10
C GLU A 285 -6.49 4.24 -26.52
N GLN A 286 -6.68 3.31 -27.47
CA GLN A 286 -6.27 3.52 -28.86
C GLN A 286 -6.99 4.70 -29.49
N VAL A 287 -8.32 4.83 -29.27
CA VAL A 287 -9.09 5.97 -29.78
C VAL A 287 -8.56 7.30 -29.25
N ILE A 288 -8.18 7.34 -27.97
CA ILE A 288 -7.60 8.54 -27.35
C ILE A 288 -6.23 8.85 -27.99
N LEU A 289 -5.36 7.84 -28.11
CA LEU A 289 -4.03 8.00 -28.72
C LEU A 289 -4.12 8.46 -30.17
N ASP A 290 -5.03 7.90 -30.96
CA ASP A 290 -5.25 8.31 -32.35
C ASP A 290 -5.69 9.78 -32.45
N LYS A 291 -6.58 10.25 -31.59
CA LYS A 291 -6.97 11.65 -31.52
C LYS A 291 -5.81 12.56 -31.13
N LEU A 292 -5.02 12.18 -30.11
CA LEU A 292 -3.84 12.95 -29.70
C LEU A 292 -2.80 13.02 -30.82
N ASN A 293 -2.51 11.88 -31.48
CA ASN A 293 -1.60 11.83 -32.63
C ASN A 293 -2.12 12.69 -33.80
N GLY A 294 -3.41 12.61 -34.12
CA GLY A 294 -4.02 13.44 -35.16
C GLY A 294 -3.85 14.94 -34.91
N LEU A 295 -4.11 15.39 -33.67
CA LEU A 295 -3.92 16.79 -33.26
C LEU A 295 -2.44 17.20 -33.23
N TYR A 296 -1.56 16.33 -32.82
CA TYR A 296 -0.12 16.59 -32.79
C TYR A 296 0.44 16.72 -34.21
N ASN A 297 0.15 15.75 -35.07
CA ASN A 297 0.64 15.69 -36.46
C ASN A 297 0.08 16.84 -37.32
N SER A 298 -1.17 17.24 -37.10
CA SER A 298 -1.72 18.42 -37.80
C SER A 298 -0.99 19.73 -37.49
N ARG A 299 -0.28 19.79 -36.36
CA ARG A 299 0.42 21.02 -35.92
C ARG A 299 1.93 20.94 -36.14
N PHE A 300 2.54 19.77 -36.00
CA PHE A 300 3.98 19.56 -36.03
C PHE A 300 4.44 18.48 -37.02
N GLY A 301 3.52 17.75 -37.65
CA GLY A 301 3.83 16.80 -38.70
C GLY A 301 4.55 17.50 -39.85
N LYS A 302 5.63 16.91 -40.34
CA LYS A 302 6.25 17.37 -41.60
C LYS A 302 5.21 17.21 -42.69
N THR A 303 4.80 18.28 -43.34
CA THR A 303 4.14 18.20 -44.65
C THR A 303 5.16 17.55 -45.59
N GLU A 304 4.92 16.32 -46.03
CA GLU A 304 5.62 15.71 -47.14
C GLU A 304 5.38 16.52 -48.42
#